data_5db1d47fea9b7649d5298da2f68319d7
#
_entry.id   5db1d47fea9b7649d5298da2f68319d7
#
_cell.length_a   1.000
_cell.length_b   1.000
_cell.length_c   1.000
_cell.angle_alpha   90.00
_cell.angle_beta   90.00
_cell.angle_gamma   90.00
#
_symmetry.space_group_name_H-M   'P 1'
#
loop_
_entity.id
_entity.type
_entity.pdbx_description
1 polymer ?
#
loop_
_entity_poly.entity_id
_entity_poly.type
_entity_poly.pdbx_seq_one_letter_code
_entity_poly.pdbx_strand_id
1 'polypeptide(L)'
;NPPETVGNTAGNLNNSGYFCEYDGKVYFANVYDSDTLYSMDPSEQNIKKLGNASVQNILAGGKFLYYYQTGASGDAGIGALRTVRSFNRCKLNGSDVTVLTRDPISTAQLVGSNLYIMTVDDNGPLFYRMKIDKSDKTELANFEINPASAVNGTIYYNGTQDNHYLYAMDTATDGVSTVWNGNLWYPIVQGDYVY
;
A
#
# COMPACT_ATOMS: atom_id res chain seq x y z
N ASN A 1 0.90 22.97 -6.14
CA ASN A 1 1.12 21.51 -6.05
C ASN A 1 0.17 20.98 -4.99
N PRO A 2 -0.69 20.01 -5.30
CA PRO A 2 -1.38 19.31 -4.25
C PRO A 2 -0.31 18.73 -3.31
N PRO A 3 -0.55 18.72 -1.98
CA PRO A 3 0.38 18.07 -1.06
C PRO A 3 0.56 16.64 -1.53
N GLU A 4 1.79 16.20 -1.63
CA GLU A 4 2.11 14.83 -1.99
C GLU A 4 1.43 13.90 -1.00
N THR A 5 0.46 13.19 -1.48
CA THR A 5 -0.18 12.13 -0.73
C THR A 5 0.76 10.93 -0.80
N VAL A 6 1.76 10.96 0.05
CA VAL A 6 2.61 9.79 0.25
C VAL A 6 1.78 8.81 1.05
N GLY A 7 1.34 7.75 0.43
CA GLY A 7 0.49 6.74 1.08
C GLY A 7 1.14 6.16 2.33
N ASN A 8 2.40 5.73 2.22
CA ASN A 8 3.26 5.31 3.34
C ASN A 8 4.71 5.21 2.83
N THR A 9 5.67 5.18 3.73
CA THR A 9 7.08 5.00 3.36
C THR A 9 7.34 3.57 2.87
N ALA A 10 8.27 3.43 1.92
CA ALA A 10 8.67 2.11 1.42
C ALA A 10 9.20 1.21 2.53
N GLY A 11 9.93 1.77 3.50
CA GLY A 11 10.41 1.02 4.66
C GLY A 11 9.29 0.42 5.49
N ASN A 12 8.22 1.18 5.77
CA ASN A 12 7.05 0.66 6.47
C ASN A 12 6.32 -0.40 5.64
N LEU A 13 6.14 -0.19 4.34
CA LEU A 13 5.46 -1.14 3.45
C LEU A 13 6.23 -2.45 3.33
N ASN A 14 7.54 -2.42 3.23
CA ASN A 14 8.39 -3.61 3.22
C ASN A 14 8.36 -4.39 4.56
N ASN A 15 7.94 -3.73 5.65
CA ASN A 15 7.66 -4.35 6.95
C ASN A 15 6.15 -4.56 7.18
N SER A 16 5.41 -4.93 6.15
CA SER A 16 3.97 -5.22 6.18
C SER A 16 3.07 -4.03 6.44
N GLY A 17 3.60 -2.79 6.45
CA GLY A 17 2.82 -1.55 6.58
C GLY A 17 2.00 -1.46 7.86
N TYR A 18 2.52 -1.97 9.00
CA TYR A 18 1.81 -1.92 10.28
C TYR A 18 1.70 -0.51 10.87
N PHE A 19 2.50 0.44 10.38
CA PHE A 19 2.49 1.83 10.82
C PHE A 19 2.40 2.77 9.63
N CYS A 20 1.69 3.88 9.83
CA CYS A 20 1.63 4.98 8.87
C CYS A 20 1.50 6.29 9.64
N GLU A 21 2.45 7.20 9.48
CA GLU A 21 2.35 8.56 10.02
C GLU A 21 1.70 9.47 8.98
N TYR A 22 0.64 10.16 9.38
CA TYR A 22 -0.08 11.09 8.51
C TYR A 22 -0.85 12.11 9.33
N ASP A 23 -0.79 13.39 8.92
CA ASP A 23 -1.55 14.51 9.51
C ASP A 23 -1.41 14.60 11.05
N GLY A 24 -0.16 14.46 11.54
CA GLY A 24 0.17 14.53 12.97
C GLY A 24 -0.36 13.36 13.81
N LYS A 25 -0.73 12.26 13.19
CA LYS A 25 -1.14 11.02 13.85
C LYS A 25 -0.31 9.85 13.36
N VAL A 26 -0.16 8.84 14.20
CA VAL A 26 0.33 7.52 13.84
C VAL A 26 -0.86 6.57 13.80
N TYR A 27 -1.08 5.96 12.65
CA TYR A 27 -2.07 4.91 12.44
C TYR A 27 -1.34 3.56 12.47
N PHE A 28 -1.89 2.59 13.18
CA PHE A 28 -1.19 1.31 13.35
C PHE A 28 -2.12 0.12 13.54
N ALA A 29 -1.59 -1.05 13.23
CA ALA A 29 -2.21 -2.32 13.57
C ALA A 29 -1.77 -2.73 14.98
N ASN A 30 -2.71 -2.87 15.91
CA ASN A 30 -2.39 -3.23 17.28
C ASN A 30 -2.29 -4.74 17.44
N VAL A 31 -1.08 -5.25 17.50
CA VAL A 31 -0.83 -6.71 17.65
C VAL A 31 -1.41 -7.32 18.93
N TYR A 32 -1.56 -6.53 19.98
CA TYR A 32 -2.17 -6.96 21.24
C TYR A 32 -3.70 -7.02 21.19
N ASP A 33 -4.31 -6.48 20.11
CA ASP A 33 -5.74 -6.52 19.86
C ASP A 33 -6.03 -7.08 18.46
N SER A 34 -5.41 -8.20 18.11
CA SER A 34 -5.62 -8.93 16.85
C SER A 34 -5.37 -8.09 15.59
N ASP A 35 -4.32 -7.28 15.61
CA ASP A 35 -3.94 -6.38 14.51
C ASP A 35 -5.02 -5.38 14.09
N THR A 36 -5.95 -5.04 14.98
CA THR A 36 -7.00 -4.08 14.64
C THR A 36 -6.47 -2.65 14.51
N LEU A 37 -7.16 -1.83 13.73
CA LEU A 37 -6.73 -0.48 13.38
C LEU A 37 -6.89 0.49 14.55
N TYR A 38 -5.81 1.19 14.86
CA TYR A 38 -5.72 2.21 15.91
C TYR A 38 -5.09 3.50 15.38
N SER A 39 -5.25 4.57 16.14
CA SER A 39 -4.46 5.80 15.99
C SER A 39 -3.93 6.26 17.35
N MET A 40 -2.84 7.03 17.32
CA MET A 40 -2.26 7.70 18.47
C MET A 40 -1.56 9.00 18.04
N ASP A 41 -1.19 9.83 18.99
CA ASP A 41 -0.26 10.93 18.75
C ASP A 41 1.18 10.39 18.60
N PRO A 42 2.09 11.11 17.92
CA PRO A 42 3.49 10.71 17.83
C PRO A 42 4.20 10.56 19.18
N SER A 43 3.66 11.19 20.23
CA SER A 43 4.12 11.04 21.63
C SER A 43 3.54 9.81 22.34
N GLU A 44 2.93 8.88 21.59
CA GLU A 44 2.29 7.66 22.13
C GLU A 44 1.12 7.94 23.09
N GLN A 45 0.51 9.11 22.97
CA GLN A 45 -0.68 9.49 23.75
C GLN A 45 -1.94 9.40 22.91
N ASN A 46 -3.10 9.54 23.57
CA ASN A 46 -4.42 9.58 22.92
C ASN A 46 -4.70 8.38 22.00
N ILE A 47 -4.30 7.19 22.47
CA ILE A 47 -4.50 5.93 21.76
C ILE A 47 -6.00 5.66 21.60
N LYS A 48 -6.43 5.43 20.35
CA LYS A 48 -7.83 5.22 20.02
C LYS A 48 -8.00 4.09 19.03
N LYS A 49 -8.90 3.14 19.33
CA LYS A 49 -9.34 2.11 18.39
C LYS A 49 -10.21 2.72 17.31
N LEU A 50 -9.93 2.41 16.04
CA LEU A 50 -10.66 2.92 14.88
C LEU A 50 -11.54 1.87 14.21
N GLY A 51 -11.24 0.59 14.40
CA GLY A 51 -12.00 -0.49 13.76
C GLY A 51 -11.77 -1.84 14.43
N ASN A 52 -12.57 -2.84 14.03
CA ASN A 52 -12.50 -4.20 14.57
C ASN A 52 -11.91 -5.22 13.58
N ALA A 53 -11.59 -4.80 12.36
CA ALA A 53 -10.94 -5.65 11.38
C ALA A 53 -9.43 -5.67 11.61
N SER A 54 -8.82 -6.84 11.45
CA SER A 54 -7.36 -6.97 11.39
C SER A 54 -6.85 -6.32 10.10
N VAL A 55 -5.79 -5.52 10.20
CA VAL A 55 -5.30 -4.70 9.10
C VAL A 55 -3.80 -4.84 8.89
N GLN A 56 -3.38 -4.65 7.65
CA GLN A 56 -2.00 -4.53 7.21
C GLN A 56 -1.89 -3.50 6.08
N ASN A 57 -0.67 -3.13 5.72
CA ASN A 57 -0.36 -2.26 4.61
C ASN A 57 -1.16 -0.96 4.66
N ILE A 58 -1.07 -0.27 5.81
CA ILE A 58 -1.79 0.97 6.05
C ILE A 58 -1.16 2.07 5.20
N LEU A 59 -2.01 2.73 4.40
CA LEU A 59 -1.68 3.92 3.63
C LEU A 59 -2.59 5.04 4.11
N ALA A 60 -2.13 6.28 4.03
CA ALA A 60 -2.93 7.44 4.36
C ALA A 60 -2.81 8.51 3.28
N GLY A 61 -3.88 9.23 3.03
CA GLY A 61 -3.87 10.35 2.08
C GLY A 61 -5.20 11.09 2.04
N GLY A 62 -5.12 12.42 1.96
CA GLY A 62 -6.29 13.27 1.97
C GLY A 62 -7.12 13.09 3.24
N LYS A 63 -8.34 12.60 3.12
CA LYS A 63 -9.27 12.36 4.23
C LYS A 63 -9.42 10.90 4.61
N PHE A 64 -8.56 10.02 4.08
CA PHE A 64 -8.78 8.58 4.12
C PHE A 64 -7.55 7.81 4.55
N LEU A 65 -7.81 6.66 5.19
CA LEU A 65 -6.89 5.53 5.34
C LEU A 65 -7.26 4.45 4.34
N TYR A 66 -6.25 3.73 3.87
CA TYR A 66 -6.39 2.56 3.01
C TYR A 66 -5.60 1.43 3.64
N TYR A 67 -6.14 0.21 3.60
CA TYR A 67 -5.49 -0.93 4.25
C TYR A 67 -5.97 -2.26 3.68
N TYR A 68 -5.15 -3.28 3.81
CA TYR A 68 -5.61 -4.65 3.65
C TYR A 68 -6.38 -5.06 4.89
N GLN A 69 -7.58 -5.60 4.71
CA GLN A 69 -8.24 -6.37 5.74
C GLN A 69 -7.72 -7.79 5.67
N THR A 70 -7.18 -8.30 6.76
CA THR A 70 -6.64 -9.64 6.87
C THR A 70 -7.44 -10.48 7.83
N GLY A 71 -7.31 -11.82 7.73
CA GLY A 71 -7.98 -12.76 8.61
C GLY A 71 -9.49 -12.73 8.53
N ALA A 72 -10.12 -13.72 9.16
CA ALA A 72 -11.52 -13.69 9.53
C ALA A 72 -11.60 -13.72 11.05
N SER A 73 -12.57 -13.00 11.63
CA SER A 73 -12.84 -13.09 13.07
C SER A 73 -13.12 -14.55 13.44
N GLY A 74 -12.33 -15.11 14.34
CA GLY A 74 -12.45 -16.49 14.76
C GLY A 74 -11.56 -17.51 14.03
N ASP A 75 -10.80 -17.11 13.03
CA ASP A 75 -9.79 -17.99 12.40
C ASP A 75 -8.66 -18.25 13.40
N ALA A 76 -8.40 -19.52 13.69
CA ALA A 76 -7.31 -19.92 14.55
C ALA A 76 -6.02 -20.09 13.73
N GLY A 77 -4.97 -19.39 14.13
CA GLY A 77 -3.61 -19.58 13.63
C GLY A 77 -3.03 -18.40 12.87
N ILE A 78 -1.70 -18.29 12.92
CA ILE A 78 -0.93 -17.19 12.36
C ILE A 78 -1.09 -17.08 10.83
N GLY A 79 -1.27 -18.19 10.13
CA GLY A 79 -1.46 -18.20 8.68
C GLY A 79 -2.79 -17.58 8.24
N ALA A 80 -3.88 -17.85 8.97
CA ALA A 80 -5.21 -17.32 8.67
C ALA A 80 -5.29 -15.80 8.86
N LEU A 81 -4.58 -15.26 9.85
CA LEU A 81 -4.52 -13.82 10.12
C LEU A 81 -3.85 -13.02 9.01
N ARG A 82 -3.03 -13.66 8.18
CA ARG A 82 -2.28 -13.00 7.10
C ARG A 82 -2.93 -13.10 5.72
N THR A 83 -4.05 -13.80 5.61
CA THR A 83 -4.77 -13.88 4.33
C THR A 83 -5.49 -12.56 4.06
N VAL A 84 -5.12 -11.89 2.97
CA VAL A 84 -5.80 -10.66 2.54
C VAL A 84 -7.21 -11.00 2.05
N ARG A 85 -8.21 -10.37 2.65
CA ARG A 85 -9.64 -10.57 2.35
C ARG A 85 -10.20 -9.48 1.45
N SER A 86 -9.67 -8.27 1.59
CA SER A 86 -10.08 -7.11 0.80
C SER A 86 -9.10 -5.96 0.98
N PHE A 87 -9.13 -5.02 0.04
CA PHE A 87 -8.51 -3.72 0.19
C PHE A 87 -9.60 -2.69 0.47
N ASN A 88 -9.48 -2.00 1.56
CA ASN A 88 -10.51 -1.12 2.10
C ASN A 88 -10.02 0.32 2.19
N ARG A 89 -11.00 1.23 2.21
CA ARG A 89 -10.81 2.64 2.56
C ARG A 89 -11.75 2.99 3.71
N CYS A 90 -11.29 3.82 4.65
CA CYS A 90 -12.14 4.48 5.64
C CYS A 90 -11.71 5.93 5.84
N LYS A 91 -12.52 6.72 6.54
CA LYS A 91 -12.09 8.06 7.00
C LYS A 91 -10.97 7.93 8.04
N LEU A 92 -10.22 9.02 8.28
CA LEU A 92 -9.14 9.06 9.28
C LEU A 92 -9.60 8.71 10.71
N ASN A 93 -10.88 8.84 11.00
CA ASN A 93 -11.46 8.46 12.28
C ASN A 93 -11.97 7.01 12.34
N GLY A 94 -11.76 6.23 11.28
CA GLY A 94 -12.19 4.84 11.15
C GLY A 94 -13.63 4.65 10.63
N SER A 95 -14.40 5.71 10.44
CA SER A 95 -15.77 5.59 9.91
C SER A 95 -15.82 5.42 8.39
N ASP A 96 -17.02 5.13 7.87
CA ASP A 96 -17.32 5.03 6.43
C ASP A 96 -16.44 4.04 5.67
N VAL A 97 -16.32 2.84 6.22
CA VAL A 97 -15.54 1.75 5.60
C VAL A 97 -16.15 1.35 4.27
N THR A 98 -15.33 1.36 3.24
CA THR A 98 -15.70 0.98 1.87
C THR A 98 -14.71 -0.06 1.35
N VAL A 99 -15.21 -1.18 0.85
CA VAL A 99 -14.39 -2.17 0.13
C VAL A 99 -14.07 -1.62 -1.26
N LEU A 100 -12.79 -1.47 -1.55
CA LEU A 100 -12.29 -1.01 -2.84
C LEU A 100 -12.19 -2.19 -3.82
N THR A 101 -11.56 -3.27 -3.41
CA THR A 101 -11.50 -4.52 -4.16
C THR A 101 -11.37 -5.73 -3.23
N ARG A 102 -11.72 -6.90 -3.74
CA ARG A 102 -11.48 -8.22 -3.11
C ARG A 102 -10.46 -9.04 -3.88
N ASP A 103 -9.81 -8.45 -4.87
CA ASP A 103 -8.76 -9.11 -5.63
C ASP A 103 -7.62 -9.52 -4.68
N PRO A 104 -6.89 -10.61 -4.97
CA PRO A 104 -5.75 -11.06 -4.17
C PRO A 104 -4.55 -10.13 -4.36
N ILE A 105 -4.47 -9.09 -3.55
CA ILE A 105 -3.46 -8.04 -3.65
C ILE A 105 -2.12 -8.52 -3.11
N SER A 106 -1.07 -8.32 -3.90
CA SER A 106 0.32 -8.47 -3.50
C SER A 106 0.89 -7.16 -2.95
N THR A 107 0.72 -6.05 -3.67
CA THR A 107 1.19 -4.73 -3.24
C THR A 107 0.19 -3.65 -3.62
N ALA A 108 0.19 -2.55 -2.88
CA ALA A 108 -0.57 -1.35 -3.20
C ALA A 108 0.22 -0.09 -2.82
N GLN A 109 0.13 0.93 -3.67
CA GLN A 109 0.68 2.26 -3.46
C GLN A 109 -0.40 3.31 -3.71
N LEU A 110 -0.34 4.40 -2.95
CA LEU A 110 -1.19 5.56 -3.16
C LEU A 110 -0.35 6.72 -3.70
N VAL A 111 -0.73 7.25 -4.85
CA VAL A 111 -0.10 8.45 -5.44
C VAL A 111 -1.20 9.42 -5.85
N GLY A 112 -1.27 10.55 -5.18
CA GLY A 112 -2.34 11.51 -5.39
C GLY A 112 -3.72 10.91 -5.11
N SER A 113 -4.58 10.89 -6.12
CA SER A 113 -5.92 10.29 -6.08
C SER A 113 -5.99 8.90 -6.73
N ASN A 114 -4.85 8.29 -7.01
CA ASN A 114 -4.76 6.99 -7.67
C ASN A 114 -4.14 5.93 -6.76
N LEU A 115 -4.70 4.74 -6.83
CA LEU A 115 -4.16 3.53 -6.25
C LEU A 115 -3.50 2.70 -7.35
N TYR A 116 -2.28 2.27 -7.12
CA TYR A 116 -1.51 1.39 -7.99
C TYR A 116 -1.43 0.03 -7.30
N ILE A 117 -2.05 -0.96 -7.90
CA ILE A 117 -2.32 -2.25 -7.26
C ILE A 117 -1.74 -3.36 -8.11
N MET A 118 -0.98 -4.24 -7.46
CA MET A 118 -0.51 -5.50 -8.02
C MET A 118 -1.32 -6.64 -7.43
N THR A 119 -1.92 -7.45 -8.28
CA THR A 119 -2.61 -8.69 -7.91
C THR A 119 -1.92 -9.89 -8.52
N VAL A 120 -2.01 -11.04 -7.86
CA VAL A 120 -1.55 -12.32 -8.39
C VAL A 120 -2.60 -13.36 -8.03
N ASP A 121 -3.24 -13.93 -9.06
CA ASP A 121 -4.23 -14.98 -8.93
C ASP A 121 -3.99 -16.11 -9.94
N ASP A 122 -4.93 -17.05 -10.05
CA ASP A 122 -4.84 -18.19 -10.98
C ASP A 122 -4.81 -17.77 -12.47
N ASN A 123 -5.22 -16.55 -12.79
CA ASN A 123 -5.14 -15.99 -14.15
C ASN A 123 -3.79 -15.32 -14.41
N GLY A 124 -2.95 -15.23 -13.42
CA GLY A 124 -1.64 -14.61 -13.46
C GLY A 124 -1.59 -13.22 -12.82
N PRO A 125 -0.42 -12.58 -12.92
CA PRO A 125 -0.21 -11.25 -12.34
C PRO A 125 -0.90 -10.15 -13.14
N LEU A 126 -1.42 -9.15 -12.43
CA LEU A 126 -2.01 -7.95 -13.02
C LEU A 126 -1.63 -6.72 -12.20
N PHE A 127 -0.96 -5.77 -12.84
CA PHE A 127 -0.70 -4.45 -12.27
C PHE A 127 -1.64 -3.43 -12.90
N TYR A 128 -2.39 -2.72 -12.08
CA TYR A 128 -3.35 -1.74 -12.54
C TYR A 128 -3.40 -0.49 -11.66
N ARG A 129 -3.86 0.57 -12.25
CA ARG A 129 -4.23 1.80 -11.58
C ARG A 129 -5.73 1.93 -11.48
N MET A 130 -6.25 2.42 -10.36
CA MET A 130 -7.63 2.91 -10.24
C MET A 130 -7.69 4.15 -9.37
N LYS A 131 -8.72 4.98 -9.56
CA LYS A 131 -8.98 6.10 -8.65
C LYS A 131 -9.47 5.61 -7.28
N ILE A 132 -9.26 6.44 -6.26
CA ILE A 132 -9.69 6.15 -4.88
C ILE A 132 -11.22 6.02 -4.73
N ASP A 133 -12.01 6.44 -5.71
CA ASP A 133 -13.46 6.25 -5.80
C ASP A 133 -13.87 4.98 -6.58
N LYS A 134 -12.89 4.16 -6.98
CA LYS A 134 -12.99 2.92 -7.77
C LYS A 134 -13.26 3.13 -9.26
N SER A 135 -13.26 4.36 -9.75
CA SER A 135 -13.37 4.65 -11.18
C SER A 135 -12.02 4.49 -11.89
N ASP A 136 -12.05 4.55 -13.20
CA ASP A 136 -10.89 4.61 -14.10
C ASP A 136 -9.86 3.49 -13.84
N LYS A 137 -10.32 2.24 -13.72
CA LYS A 137 -9.43 1.09 -13.64
C LYS A 137 -8.72 0.90 -14.98
N THR A 138 -7.40 1.03 -14.98
CA THR A 138 -6.54 0.91 -16.17
C THR A 138 -5.46 -0.15 -15.90
N GLU A 139 -5.38 -1.16 -16.75
CA GLU A 139 -4.32 -2.15 -16.71
C GLU A 139 -3.01 -1.54 -17.22
N LEU A 140 -1.92 -1.74 -16.48
CA LEU A 140 -0.61 -1.18 -16.77
C LEU A 140 0.40 -2.26 -17.17
N ALA A 141 0.32 -3.45 -16.57
CA ALA A 141 1.18 -4.58 -16.89
C ALA A 141 0.49 -5.91 -16.51
N ASN A 142 0.86 -6.98 -17.22
CA ASN A 142 0.40 -8.34 -16.99
C ASN A 142 1.53 -9.27 -16.53
N PHE A 143 2.57 -8.73 -15.99
CA PHE A 143 3.68 -9.45 -15.37
C PHE A 143 3.90 -8.92 -13.95
N GLU A 144 4.52 -9.74 -13.11
CA GLU A 144 4.75 -9.39 -11.72
C GLU A 144 5.74 -8.25 -11.61
N ILE A 145 5.35 -7.20 -10.89
CA ILE A 145 6.20 -6.11 -10.47
C ILE A 145 6.04 -5.90 -8.97
N ASN A 146 7.08 -5.41 -8.32
CA ASN A 146 7.04 -5.03 -6.91
C ASN A 146 7.17 -3.52 -6.80
N PRO A 147 6.04 -2.77 -6.67
CA PRO A 147 6.12 -1.33 -6.43
C PRO A 147 6.80 -1.09 -5.09
N ALA A 148 8.04 -0.64 -5.15
CA ALA A 148 8.87 -0.49 -3.95
C ALA A 148 8.67 0.86 -3.28
N SER A 149 8.55 1.93 -4.07
CA SER A 149 8.53 3.30 -3.55
C SER A 149 7.72 4.21 -4.44
N ALA A 150 6.92 5.08 -3.82
CA ALA A 150 6.27 6.20 -4.52
C ALA A 150 6.88 7.51 -4.02
N VAL A 151 7.57 8.23 -4.88
CA VAL A 151 8.28 9.48 -4.56
C VAL A 151 8.01 10.51 -5.64
N ASN A 152 7.51 11.69 -5.27
CA ASN A 152 7.31 12.83 -6.18
C ASN A 152 6.54 12.48 -7.47
N GLY A 153 5.47 11.67 -7.37
CA GLY A 153 4.68 11.29 -8.53
C GLY A 153 5.33 10.21 -9.40
N THR A 154 6.39 9.58 -8.95
CA THR A 154 7.08 8.47 -9.62
C THR A 154 6.98 7.22 -8.75
N ILE A 155 6.68 6.08 -9.36
CA ILE A 155 6.75 4.77 -8.71
C ILE A 155 8.02 4.07 -9.17
N TYR A 156 8.89 3.76 -8.20
CA TYR A 156 10.09 2.97 -8.41
C TYR A 156 9.83 1.52 -8.06
N TYR A 157 10.24 0.61 -8.93
CA TYR A 157 10.05 -0.83 -8.72
C TYR A 157 11.15 -1.64 -9.39
N ASN A 158 11.31 -2.88 -8.98
CA ASN A 158 12.18 -3.80 -9.69
C ASN A 158 11.38 -4.80 -10.54
N GLY A 159 11.91 -5.12 -11.72
CA GLY A 159 11.36 -6.18 -12.56
C GLY A 159 11.67 -7.55 -11.95
N THR A 160 10.75 -8.50 -12.08
CA THR A 160 10.88 -9.84 -11.50
C THR A 160 10.91 -10.97 -12.50
N GLN A 161 10.55 -10.74 -13.78
CA GLN A 161 10.48 -11.78 -14.79
C GLN A 161 11.81 -11.99 -15.53
N ASP A 162 12.26 -10.98 -16.26
CA ASP A 162 13.42 -11.11 -17.16
C ASP A 162 14.70 -10.54 -16.57
N ASN A 163 14.54 -9.58 -15.68
CA ASN A 163 15.65 -8.90 -15.02
C ASN A 163 15.16 -8.21 -13.74
N HIS A 164 16.11 -7.93 -12.85
CA HIS A 164 15.87 -7.20 -11.61
C HIS A 164 16.36 -5.75 -11.71
N TYR A 165 16.16 -5.12 -12.85
CA TYR A 165 16.50 -3.71 -13.06
C TYR A 165 15.62 -2.79 -12.23
N LEU A 166 16.13 -1.63 -11.90
CA LEU A 166 15.33 -0.56 -11.31
C LEU A 166 14.61 0.20 -12.42
N TYR A 167 13.30 0.25 -12.32
CA TYR A 167 12.43 1.02 -13.19
C TYR A 167 11.78 2.19 -12.45
N ALA A 168 11.49 3.23 -13.19
CA ALA A 168 10.68 4.36 -12.75
C ALA A 168 9.47 4.51 -13.67
N MET A 169 8.29 4.58 -13.09
CA MET A 169 7.04 4.90 -13.79
C MET A 169 6.57 6.30 -13.38
N ASP A 170 6.45 7.19 -14.37
CA ASP A 170 5.82 8.49 -14.19
C ASP A 170 4.31 8.31 -14.08
N THR A 171 3.73 8.65 -12.93
CA THR A 171 2.29 8.46 -12.68
C THR A 171 1.39 9.44 -13.43
N ALA A 172 1.93 10.47 -14.05
CA ALA A 172 1.16 11.40 -14.89
C ALA A 172 0.94 10.87 -16.32
N THR A 173 1.88 10.05 -16.81
CA THR A 173 1.89 9.57 -18.20
C THR A 173 1.81 8.05 -18.32
N ASP A 174 2.00 7.32 -17.21
CA ASP A 174 2.24 5.86 -17.13
C ASP A 174 3.50 5.42 -17.89
N GLY A 175 4.36 6.38 -18.26
CA GLY A 175 5.61 6.12 -18.97
C GLY A 175 6.65 5.47 -18.07
N VAL A 176 7.26 4.38 -18.56
CA VAL A 176 8.28 3.62 -17.84
C VAL A 176 9.65 3.86 -18.43
N SER A 177 10.64 4.07 -17.56
CA SER A 177 12.06 4.17 -17.93
C SER A 177 12.92 3.30 -17.03
N THR A 178 14.05 2.82 -17.56
CA THR A 178 15.06 2.12 -16.78
C THR A 178 15.95 3.13 -16.08
N VAL A 179 16.02 3.06 -14.76
CA VAL A 179 16.89 3.91 -13.94
C VAL A 179 18.28 3.28 -13.81
N TRP A 180 18.32 1.97 -13.59
CA TRP A 180 19.56 1.22 -13.44
C TRP A 180 19.39 -0.22 -13.90
N ASN A 181 20.38 -0.76 -14.60
CA ASN A 181 20.34 -2.09 -15.23
C ASN A 181 21.12 -3.16 -14.46
N GLY A 182 21.26 -3.02 -13.16
CA GLY A 182 21.86 -4.01 -12.29
C GLY A 182 20.83 -4.95 -11.67
N ASN A 183 21.30 -5.90 -10.87
CA ASN A 183 20.46 -6.87 -10.17
C ASN A 183 20.05 -6.32 -8.79
N LEU A 184 18.80 -5.90 -8.65
CA LEU A 184 18.22 -5.38 -7.42
C LEU A 184 17.14 -6.29 -6.86
N TRP A 185 17.04 -6.30 -5.53
CA TRP A 185 15.97 -6.98 -4.81
C TRP A 185 15.37 -6.03 -3.79
N TYR A 186 14.05 -5.79 -3.89
CA TYR A 186 13.28 -4.95 -2.97
C TYR A 186 13.88 -3.55 -2.74
N PRO A 187 14.16 -2.77 -3.81
CA PRO A 187 14.77 -1.48 -3.66
C PRO A 187 13.88 -0.51 -2.88
N ILE A 188 14.48 0.28 -2.01
CA ILE A 188 13.83 1.40 -1.31
C ILE A 188 14.44 2.68 -1.85
N VAL A 189 13.60 3.54 -2.44
CA VAL A 189 14.01 4.87 -2.89
C VAL A 189 13.60 5.89 -1.85
N GLN A 190 14.58 6.67 -1.38
CA GLN A 190 14.35 7.74 -0.43
C GLN A 190 15.23 8.94 -0.79
N GLY A 191 14.60 10.07 -1.13
CA GLY A 191 15.31 11.23 -1.68
C GLY A 191 16.07 10.84 -2.96
N ASP A 192 17.35 11.13 -3.00
CA ASP A 192 18.24 10.85 -4.13
C ASP A 192 18.95 9.48 -4.05
N TYR A 193 18.59 8.65 -3.10
CA TYR A 193 19.27 7.38 -2.82
C TYR A 193 18.37 6.17 -3.03
N VAL A 194 19.01 5.08 -3.45
CA VAL A 194 18.40 3.74 -3.54
C VAL A 194 19.16 2.83 -2.57
N TYR A 195 18.39 2.11 -1.75
CA TYR A 195 18.90 1.17 -0.74
C TYR A 195 18.47 -0.24 -1.08
#